data_df74b463bf7263c2513a0000e6d91248
#
_entry.id   df74b463bf7263c2513a0000e6d91248
#
_cell.length_a   1.000
_cell.length_b   1.000
_cell.length_c   1.000
_cell.angle_alpha   90.00
_cell.angle_beta   90.00
_cell.angle_gamma   90.00
#
_symmetry.space_group_name_H-M   'P 1'
#
loop_
_entity.id
_entity.type
_entity.pdbx_description
1 polymer ?
#
loop_
_entity_poly.entity_id
_entity_poly.type
_entity_poly.pdbx_seq_one_letter_code
_entity_poly.pdbx_strand_id
1 'polypeptide(L)'
;TTFFQHHTSVDDLGQAKQLLEPLLGANAGTVFALALLLAGISSTVTSGMAAGSIFAGLFNEPYNVRDPHSIVGIVLSYGVSLLIIFFISDPFYGLIISQMALSVQLPFTVFLQVYLTSSHRVMGKYANRKPNAVFLYAIAAVVTALNIWLFYESVSS
;
A
#
# COMPACT_ATOMS: atom_id res chain seq x y z
N THR A 1 21.90 -13.23 1.64
CA THR A 1 22.99 -14.09 2.17
C THR A 1 23.55 -13.54 3.48
N THR A 2 23.74 -12.23 3.63
CA THR A 2 24.37 -11.61 4.82
C THR A 2 23.50 -11.74 6.08
N PHE A 3 22.19 -11.60 5.96
CA PHE A 3 21.24 -11.76 7.07
C PHE A 3 21.17 -13.20 7.60
N PHE A 4 21.32 -14.18 6.70
CA PHE A 4 21.29 -15.59 7.05
C PHE A 4 22.53 -16.07 7.80
N GLN A 5 23.69 -15.42 7.58
CA GLN A 5 24.94 -15.79 8.22
C GLN A 5 25.05 -15.29 9.67
N HIS A 6 24.33 -14.25 10.04
CA HIS A 6 24.40 -13.67 11.39
C HIS A 6 23.23 -14.01 12.31
N HIS A 7 22.25 -14.81 11.89
CA HIS A 7 21.06 -15.21 12.65
C HIS A 7 20.33 -14.03 13.35
N THR A 8 20.42 -12.84 12.77
CA THR A 8 19.77 -11.64 13.31
C THR A 8 18.42 -11.45 12.62
N SER A 9 17.34 -11.64 13.36
CA SER A 9 16.03 -11.13 12.98
C SER A 9 16.08 -9.61 13.01
N VAL A 10 15.65 -8.97 11.90
CA VAL A 10 15.58 -7.50 11.85
C VAL A 10 14.20 -7.10 12.36
N ASP A 11 14.11 -6.78 13.63
CA ASP A 11 12.84 -6.44 14.29
C ASP A 11 12.64 -4.91 14.41
N ASP A 12 13.64 -4.11 13.98
CA ASP A 12 13.60 -2.66 14.03
C ASP A 12 14.29 -2.02 12.82
N LEU A 13 13.75 -0.90 12.33
CA LEU A 13 14.35 -0.09 11.26
C LEU A 13 15.75 0.45 11.62
N GLY A 14 16.02 0.66 12.90
CA GLY A 14 17.36 1.03 13.40
C GLY A 14 18.39 -0.05 13.17
N GLN A 15 18.04 -1.32 13.32
CA GLN A 15 18.92 -2.46 13.05
C GLN A 15 19.24 -2.60 11.55
N ALA A 16 18.27 -2.29 10.67
CA ALA A 16 18.50 -2.27 9.23
C ALA A 16 19.64 -1.28 8.86
N LYS A 17 19.72 -0.12 9.54
CA LYS A 17 20.81 0.84 9.37
C LYS A 17 22.16 0.23 9.72
N GLN A 18 22.27 -0.44 10.87
CA GLN A 18 23.52 -1.04 11.36
C GLN A 18 24.01 -2.18 10.46
N LEU A 19 23.09 -2.91 9.83
CA LEU A 19 23.43 -3.99 8.91
C LEU A 19 23.88 -3.49 7.53
N LEU A 20 23.47 -2.29 7.13
CA LEU A 20 23.89 -1.67 5.85
C LEU A 20 25.29 -1.05 5.94
N GLU A 21 25.71 -0.59 7.10
CA GLU A 21 26.98 0.10 7.33
C GLU A 21 28.21 -0.73 6.93
N PRO A 22 28.33 -2.03 7.29
CA PRO A 22 29.45 -2.87 6.88
C PRO A 22 29.44 -3.23 5.38
N LEU A 23 28.30 -3.13 4.71
CA LEU A 23 28.16 -3.50 3.30
C LEU A 23 28.38 -2.33 2.33
N LEU A 24 27.96 -1.14 2.72
CA LEU A 24 27.89 0.04 1.84
C LEU A 24 28.69 1.23 2.36
N GLY A 25 29.40 1.09 3.50
CA GLY A 25 30.24 2.12 4.09
C GLY A 25 29.51 3.02 5.12
N ALA A 26 30.28 3.83 5.83
CA ALA A 26 29.83 4.63 6.98
C ALA A 26 28.65 5.59 6.69
N ASN A 27 28.47 6.01 5.43
CA ASN A 27 27.40 6.92 5.02
C ASN A 27 26.09 6.20 4.61
N ALA A 28 26.08 4.87 4.54
CA ALA A 28 24.95 4.08 4.08
C ALA A 28 23.70 4.32 4.93
N GLY A 29 23.86 4.42 6.24
CA GLY A 29 22.75 4.70 7.17
C GLY A 29 22.11 6.07 6.94
N THR A 30 22.88 7.08 6.60
CA THR A 30 22.37 8.43 6.30
C THR A 30 21.60 8.43 4.96
N VAL A 31 22.16 7.79 3.93
CA VAL A 31 21.49 7.66 2.63
C VAL A 31 20.18 6.89 2.76
N PHE A 32 20.18 5.82 3.53
CA PHE A 32 18.98 5.03 3.80
C PHE A 32 17.90 5.86 4.53
N ALA A 33 18.28 6.61 5.57
CA ALA A 33 17.35 7.47 6.30
C ALA A 33 16.77 8.58 5.41
N LEU A 34 17.57 9.20 4.57
CA LEU A 34 17.10 10.20 3.60
C LEU A 34 16.17 9.58 2.56
N ALA A 35 16.48 8.39 2.07
CA ALA A 35 15.63 7.67 1.11
C ALA A 35 14.26 7.35 1.74
N LEU A 36 14.23 6.87 2.99
CA LEU A 36 12.99 6.63 3.73
C LEU A 36 12.17 7.91 3.93
N LEU A 37 12.83 9.01 4.31
CA LEU A 37 12.18 10.30 4.50
C LEU A 37 11.53 10.78 3.20
N LEU A 38 12.26 10.77 2.09
CA LEU A 38 11.74 11.20 0.78
C LEU A 38 10.62 10.28 0.29
N ALA A 39 10.76 8.98 0.47
CA ALA A 39 9.72 8.00 0.14
C ALA A 39 8.45 8.25 0.98
N GLY A 40 8.59 8.52 2.28
CA GLY A 40 7.49 8.84 3.17
C GLY A 40 6.74 10.11 2.75
N ILE A 41 7.47 11.19 2.44
CA ILE A 41 6.87 12.44 1.95
C ILE A 41 6.11 12.20 0.65
N SER A 42 6.73 11.52 -0.32
CA SER A 42 6.10 11.23 -1.61
C SER A 42 4.83 10.38 -1.46
N SER A 43 4.89 9.33 -0.62
CA SER A 43 3.75 8.45 -0.35
C SER A 43 2.61 9.21 0.34
N THR A 44 2.91 10.11 1.28
CA THR A 44 1.92 10.94 1.97
C THR A 44 1.16 11.82 0.99
N VAL A 45 1.85 12.52 0.09
CA VAL A 45 1.21 13.37 -0.92
C VAL A 45 0.30 12.54 -1.82
N THR A 46 0.78 11.42 -2.33
CA THR A 46 0.01 10.54 -3.23
C THR A 46 -1.23 9.97 -2.52
N SER A 47 -1.10 9.55 -1.27
CA SER A 47 -2.19 9.06 -0.44
C SER A 47 -3.28 10.13 -0.23
N GLY A 48 -2.88 11.36 0.06
CA GLY A 48 -3.81 12.49 0.19
C GLY A 48 -4.58 12.76 -1.11
N MET A 49 -3.88 12.78 -2.24
CA MET A 49 -4.52 12.96 -3.54
C MET A 49 -5.51 11.81 -3.86
N ALA A 50 -5.15 10.58 -3.55
CA ALA A 50 -6.04 9.43 -3.73
C ALA A 50 -7.29 9.55 -2.86
N ALA A 51 -7.15 9.87 -1.58
CA ALA A 51 -8.28 10.07 -0.67
C ALA A 51 -9.21 11.20 -1.13
N GLY A 52 -8.65 12.34 -1.54
CA GLY A 52 -9.42 13.44 -2.10
C GLY A 52 -10.17 13.07 -3.38
N SER A 53 -9.52 12.32 -4.26
CA SER A 53 -10.13 11.86 -5.52
C SER A 53 -11.27 10.87 -5.28
N ILE A 54 -11.09 9.92 -4.35
CA ILE A 54 -12.13 8.95 -3.98
C ILE A 54 -13.33 9.67 -3.38
N PHE A 55 -13.08 10.63 -2.47
CA PHE A 55 -14.15 11.33 -1.80
C PHE A 55 -14.93 12.25 -2.76
N ALA A 56 -14.26 13.00 -3.65
CA ALA A 56 -14.90 13.77 -4.70
C ALA A 56 -15.74 12.88 -5.66
N GLY A 57 -15.20 11.69 -5.99
CA GLY A 57 -15.90 10.71 -6.82
C GLY A 57 -17.22 10.21 -6.23
N LEU A 58 -17.37 10.16 -4.90
CA LEU A 58 -18.66 9.83 -4.24
C LEU A 58 -19.75 10.87 -4.53
N PHE A 59 -19.37 12.11 -4.82
CA PHE A 59 -20.28 13.20 -5.16
C PHE A 59 -20.37 13.45 -6.68
N ASN A 60 -19.78 12.57 -7.50
CA ASN A 60 -19.67 12.70 -8.95
C ASN A 60 -18.92 13.98 -9.40
N GLU A 61 -17.98 14.46 -8.60
CA GLU A 61 -17.17 15.63 -8.88
C GLU A 61 -15.76 15.23 -9.34
N PRO A 62 -15.14 15.97 -10.28
CA PRO A 62 -13.75 15.76 -10.62
C PRO A 62 -12.86 16.19 -9.44
N TYR A 63 -11.75 15.46 -9.25
CA TYR A 63 -10.79 15.84 -8.22
C TYR A 63 -10.24 17.26 -8.44
N ASN A 64 -10.40 18.10 -7.43
CA ASN A 64 -9.81 19.43 -7.39
C ASN A 64 -9.40 19.76 -5.95
N VAL A 65 -8.13 20.12 -5.75
CA VAL A 65 -7.57 20.43 -4.41
C VAL A 65 -8.30 21.58 -3.70
N ARG A 66 -9.02 22.43 -4.44
CA ARG A 66 -9.76 23.56 -3.90
C ARG A 66 -11.21 23.24 -3.55
N ASP A 67 -11.73 22.10 -3.99
CA ASP A 67 -13.11 21.73 -3.74
C ASP A 67 -13.29 21.20 -2.32
N PRO A 68 -14.37 21.59 -1.62
CA PRO A 68 -14.63 21.18 -0.24
C PRO A 68 -14.64 19.66 -0.06
N HIS A 69 -15.23 18.90 -0.99
CA HIS A 69 -15.30 17.45 -0.90
C HIS A 69 -13.93 16.79 -1.03
N SER A 70 -13.08 17.26 -1.95
CA SER A 70 -11.69 16.79 -2.07
C SER A 70 -10.89 17.09 -0.79
N ILE A 71 -11.04 18.30 -0.23
CA ILE A 71 -10.37 18.70 1.02
C ILE A 71 -10.84 17.83 2.19
N VAL A 72 -12.13 17.61 2.32
CA VAL A 72 -12.70 16.75 3.39
C VAL A 72 -12.11 15.35 3.30
N GLY A 73 -12.02 14.76 2.10
CA GLY A 73 -11.40 13.45 1.89
C GLY A 73 -9.93 13.40 2.37
N ILE A 74 -9.15 14.42 2.02
CA ILE A 74 -7.74 14.54 2.43
C ILE A 74 -7.63 14.71 3.95
N VAL A 75 -8.39 15.62 4.55
CA VAL A 75 -8.35 15.91 5.98
C VAL A 75 -8.80 14.70 6.79
N LEU A 76 -9.83 13.99 6.34
CA LEU A 76 -10.34 12.80 7.00
C LEU A 76 -9.30 11.67 6.97
N SER A 77 -8.67 11.43 5.82
CA SER A 77 -7.61 10.44 5.67
C SER A 77 -6.41 10.73 6.57
N TYR A 78 -5.92 11.97 6.57
CA TYR A 78 -4.79 12.36 7.43
C TYR A 78 -5.16 12.38 8.91
N GLY A 79 -6.36 12.83 9.25
CA GLY A 79 -6.86 12.82 10.64
C GLY A 79 -6.92 11.41 11.21
N VAL A 80 -7.48 10.46 10.47
CA VAL A 80 -7.49 9.05 10.87
C VAL A 80 -6.08 8.49 10.98
N SER A 81 -5.20 8.80 10.02
CA SER A 81 -3.81 8.33 10.06
C SER A 81 -3.06 8.87 11.28
N LEU A 82 -3.24 10.15 11.61
CA LEU A 82 -2.65 10.75 12.81
C LEU A 82 -3.17 10.09 14.09
N LEU A 83 -4.47 9.83 14.19
CA LEU A 83 -5.04 9.11 15.33
C LEU A 83 -4.43 7.72 15.49
N ILE A 84 -4.28 6.97 14.40
CA ILE A 84 -3.66 5.64 14.44
C ILE A 84 -2.21 5.71 14.95
N ILE A 85 -1.43 6.71 14.49
CA ILE A 85 -0.02 6.89 14.92
C ILE A 85 0.07 7.13 16.43
N PHE A 86 -0.89 7.83 17.05
CA PHE A 86 -0.91 8.02 18.50
C PHE A 86 -1.11 6.73 19.30
N PHE A 87 -1.79 5.74 18.71
CA PHE A 87 -2.00 4.44 19.36
C PHE A 87 -0.91 3.42 19.06
N ILE A 88 -0.19 3.58 17.96
CA ILE A 88 0.89 2.67 17.54
C ILE A 88 2.22 3.37 17.77
N SER A 89 2.88 3.03 18.90
CA SER A 89 4.17 3.62 19.28
C SER A 89 5.35 3.06 18.48
N ASP A 90 5.20 1.85 17.92
CA ASP A 90 6.25 1.17 17.15
C ASP A 90 5.96 1.26 15.65
N PRO A 91 6.81 1.99 14.86
CA PRO A 91 6.63 2.13 13.41
C PRO A 91 6.69 0.80 12.66
N PHE A 92 7.51 -0.16 13.13
CA PHE A 92 7.63 -1.47 12.48
C PHE A 92 6.36 -2.30 12.65
N TYR A 93 5.79 -2.30 13.85
CA TYR A 93 4.50 -2.93 14.12
C TYR A 93 3.37 -2.30 13.33
N GLY A 94 3.35 -0.97 13.22
CA GLY A 94 2.41 -0.24 12.36
C GLY A 94 2.51 -0.65 10.88
N LEU A 95 3.72 -0.88 10.38
CA LEU A 95 3.97 -1.37 9.03
C LEU A 95 3.35 -2.76 8.82
N ILE A 96 3.58 -3.69 9.76
CA ILE A 96 3.04 -5.06 9.70
C ILE A 96 1.51 -5.03 9.67
N ILE A 97 0.86 -4.29 10.57
CA ILE A 97 -0.61 -4.16 10.60
C ILE A 97 -1.14 -3.60 9.28
N SER A 98 -0.50 -2.56 8.74
CA SER A 98 -0.92 -1.98 7.46
C SER A 98 -0.81 -2.97 6.30
N GLN A 99 0.23 -3.79 6.26
CA GLN A 99 0.40 -4.86 5.26
C GLN A 99 -0.66 -5.96 5.40
N MET A 100 -1.00 -6.36 6.63
CA MET A 100 -2.10 -7.30 6.87
C MET A 100 -3.43 -6.74 6.36
N ALA A 101 -3.75 -5.48 6.65
CA ALA A 101 -4.96 -4.83 6.16
C ALA A 101 -5.01 -4.77 4.62
N LEU A 102 -3.89 -4.44 3.97
CA LEU A 102 -3.76 -4.45 2.52
C LEU A 102 -3.95 -5.86 1.93
N SER A 103 -3.42 -6.90 2.56
CA SER A 103 -3.59 -8.29 2.13
C SER A 103 -5.06 -8.72 2.13
N VAL A 104 -5.86 -8.24 3.07
CA VAL A 104 -7.30 -8.51 3.09
C VAL A 104 -8.04 -7.70 2.02
N GLN A 105 -7.67 -6.45 1.82
CA GLN A 105 -8.33 -5.55 0.86
C GLN A 105 -8.00 -5.89 -0.60
N LEU A 106 -6.78 -6.32 -0.89
CA LEU A 106 -6.25 -6.46 -2.24
C LEU A 106 -7.08 -7.41 -3.13
N PRO A 107 -7.54 -8.60 -2.68
CA PRO A 107 -8.41 -9.45 -3.46
C PRO A 107 -9.68 -8.76 -3.94
N PHE A 108 -10.38 -8.05 -3.04
CA PHE A 108 -11.60 -7.33 -3.39
C PHE A 108 -11.35 -6.26 -4.44
N THR A 109 -10.28 -5.50 -4.27
CA THR A 109 -9.90 -4.42 -5.20
C THR A 109 -9.57 -4.97 -6.58
N VAL A 110 -8.77 -6.05 -6.67
CA VAL A 110 -8.36 -6.64 -7.94
C VAL A 110 -9.56 -7.24 -8.68
N PHE A 111 -10.41 -8.01 -8.01
CA PHE A 111 -11.61 -8.57 -8.65
C PHE A 111 -12.56 -7.48 -9.13
N LEU A 112 -12.82 -6.47 -8.32
CA LEU A 112 -13.68 -5.35 -8.70
C LEU A 112 -13.10 -4.58 -9.89
N GLN A 113 -11.79 -4.35 -9.91
CA GLN A 113 -11.12 -3.67 -11.01
C GLN A 113 -11.22 -4.47 -12.31
N VAL A 114 -10.98 -5.79 -12.28
CA VAL A 114 -11.13 -6.65 -13.48
C VAL A 114 -12.58 -6.69 -13.95
N TYR A 115 -13.55 -6.76 -13.03
CA TYR A 115 -14.96 -6.71 -13.34
C TYR A 115 -15.35 -5.40 -14.05
N LEU A 116 -14.98 -4.25 -13.48
CA LEU A 116 -15.29 -2.94 -14.04
C LEU A 116 -14.62 -2.72 -15.39
N THR A 117 -13.35 -3.09 -15.55
CA THR A 117 -12.61 -2.94 -16.81
C THR A 117 -13.08 -3.91 -17.91
N SER A 118 -13.73 -5.01 -17.53
CA SER A 118 -14.30 -5.97 -18.48
C SER A 118 -15.76 -5.66 -18.82
N SER A 119 -16.39 -4.72 -18.13
CA SER A 119 -17.80 -4.35 -18.35
C SER A 119 -17.94 -3.38 -19.51
N HIS A 120 -18.65 -3.80 -20.56
CA HIS A 120 -19.01 -2.91 -21.68
C HIS A 120 -19.90 -1.73 -21.26
N ARG A 121 -20.65 -1.87 -20.16
CA ARG A 121 -21.49 -0.79 -19.63
C ARG A 121 -20.67 0.36 -19.04
N VAL A 122 -19.49 0.06 -18.47
CA VAL A 122 -18.61 1.03 -17.84
C VAL A 122 -17.57 1.56 -18.82
N MET A 123 -16.91 0.64 -19.55
CA MET A 123 -15.77 0.96 -20.42
C MET A 123 -16.13 1.12 -21.90
N GLY A 124 -17.37 0.80 -22.30
CA GLY A 124 -17.80 0.89 -23.68
C GLY A 124 -16.88 0.12 -24.64
N LYS A 125 -16.33 0.83 -25.63
CA LYS A 125 -15.41 0.26 -26.62
C LYS A 125 -14.04 -0.13 -26.08
N TYR A 126 -13.68 0.32 -24.87
CA TYR A 126 -12.40 0.04 -24.22
C TYR A 126 -12.47 -1.16 -23.28
N ALA A 127 -13.63 -1.81 -23.17
CA ALA A 127 -13.77 -3.00 -22.33
C ALA A 127 -12.80 -4.12 -22.76
N ASN A 128 -12.27 -4.84 -21.79
CA ASN A 128 -11.37 -5.95 -22.02
C ASN A 128 -12.00 -7.00 -22.95
N ARG A 129 -11.24 -7.49 -23.92
CA ARG A 129 -11.64 -8.64 -24.74
C ARG A 129 -11.74 -9.90 -23.85
N LYS A 130 -12.64 -10.82 -24.20
CA LYS A 130 -12.86 -12.07 -23.46
C LYS A 130 -11.58 -12.81 -23.05
N PRO A 131 -10.57 -13.06 -23.94
CA PRO A 131 -9.35 -13.75 -23.54
C PRO A 131 -8.53 -12.96 -22.51
N ASN A 132 -8.46 -11.63 -22.66
CA ASN A 132 -7.76 -10.77 -21.70
C ASN A 132 -8.47 -10.76 -20.34
N ALA A 133 -9.80 -10.72 -20.32
CA ALA A 133 -10.58 -10.78 -19.09
C ALA A 133 -10.33 -12.11 -18.34
N VAL A 134 -10.34 -13.23 -19.04
CA VAL A 134 -10.05 -14.56 -18.46
C VAL A 134 -8.64 -14.59 -17.87
N PHE A 135 -7.64 -14.08 -18.59
CA PHE A 135 -6.27 -14.01 -18.11
C PHE A 135 -6.13 -13.13 -16.86
N LEU A 136 -6.79 -11.97 -16.84
CA LEU A 136 -6.79 -11.09 -15.66
C LEU A 136 -7.49 -11.71 -14.45
N TYR A 137 -8.61 -12.43 -14.67
CA TYR A 137 -9.26 -13.18 -13.58
C TYR A 137 -8.38 -14.33 -13.05
N ALA A 138 -7.64 -15.01 -13.92
CA ALA A 138 -6.69 -16.04 -13.49
C ALA A 138 -5.58 -15.44 -12.62
N ILE A 139 -5.00 -14.29 -13.02
CA ILE A 139 -4.03 -13.56 -12.19
C ILE A 139 -4.66 -13.14 -10.87
N ALA A 140 -5.87 -12.58 -10.89
CA ALA A 140 -6.59 -12.18 -9.68
C ALA A 140 -6.78 -13.37 -8.71
N ALA A 141 -7.12 -14.54 -9.24
CA ALA A 141 -7.27 -15.77 -8.43
C ALA A 141 -5.96 -16.22 -7.81
N VAL A 142 -4.84 -16.19 -8.57
CA VAL A 142 -3.51 -16.54 -8.06
C VAL A 142 -3.07 -15.57 -6.96
N VAL A 143 -3.21 -14.26 -7.20
CA VAL A 143 -2.87 -13.23 -6.21
C VAL A 143 -3.70 -13.41 -4.95
N THR A 144 -5.00 -13.68 -5.09
CA THR A 144 -5.89 -13.93 -3.94
C THR A 144 -5.46 -15.16 -3.15
N ALA A 145 -5.16 -16.26 -3.82
CA ALA A 145 -4.70 -17.49 -3.16
C ALA A 145 -3.40 -17.27 -2.38
N LEU A 146 -2.43 -16.54 -2.97
CA LEU A 146 -1.18 -16.17 -2.29
C LEU A 146 -1.43 -15.27 -1.08
N ASN A 147 -2.32 -14.28 -1.18
CA ASN A 147 -2.64 -13.39 -0.07
C ASN A 147 -3.35 -14.14 1.09
N ILE A 148 -4.27 -15.06 0.77
CA ILE A 148 -4.91 -15.90 1.79
C ILE A 148 -3.87 -16.79 2.48
N TRP A 149 -2.95 -17.38 1.71
CA TRP A 149 -1.87 -18.19 2.27
C TRP A 149 -0.98 -17.38 3.23
N LEU A 150 -0.50 -16.21 2.78
CA LEU A 150 0.34 -15.33 3.60
C LEU A 150 -0.38 -14.85 4.85
N PHE A 151 -1.67 -14.52 4.73
CA PHE A 151 -2.48 -14.12 5.88
C PHE A 151 -2.62 -15.27 6.89
N TYR A 152 -2.89 -16.48 6.42
CA TYR A 152 -2.97 -17.65 7.28
C TYR A 152 -1.65 -17.92 8.01
N GLU A 153 -0.53 -17.86 7.32
CA GLU A 153 0.81 -18.03 7.90
C GLU A 153 1.11 -16.96 8.95
N SER A 154 0.77 -15.70 8.66
CA SER A 154 0.98 -14.57 9.57
C SER A 154 0.14 -14.64 10.85
N VAL A 155 -1.04 -15.26 10.82
CA VAL A 155 -1.93 -15.42 11.99
C VAL A 155 -1.58 -16.69 12.78
N SER A 156 -1.01 -17.70 12.14
CA SER A 156 -0.66 -18.98 12.76
C SER A 156 0.76 -19.02 13.36
N SER A 157 1.58 -18.04 13.08
CA SER A 157 2.94 -17.85 13.58
C SER A 157 2.96 -16.94 14.82
#